data_642186328d55a597b47bde849903c83c
#
_entry.id   642186328d55a597b47bde849903c83c
#
_cell.length_a   1.000
_cell.length_b   1.000
_cell.length_c   1.000
_cell.angle_alpha   90.00
_cell.angle_beta   90.00
_cell.angle_gamma   90.00
#
_symmetry.space_group_name_H-M   'P 1'
#
loop_
_entity.id
_entity.type
_entity.pdbx_description
1 polymer ?
#
loop_
_entity_poly.entity_id
_entity_poly.type
_entity_poly.pdbx_seq_one_letter_code
_entity_poly.pdbx_strand_id
1 'polypeptide(L)'
;MLVIVLLVSFFLLLFIGVPISFALSISSFTAVMTTGAIPVINLVQKTFRAIDSFTLLAIPFFVFAGNVMARGGVSKRLTDMAATLVGRMPGGLAHVATLSSTFFGAISGSAPATTSAIGAVMVPEMEKRSYDKAFTAAVVAASGTIGLIIPPSNTMVMYGTLANASVGKMFIGGVGPGLLMTVVIIVINYLISKKRGYAGSEHISGKQVAEAFKNGIWALLMPVIILGGIYSGLFTPTEAAAIAVFYGIIVSAFVYRNMGMKDFLHVLSASASSTASILFLVANAHIFSYLLSSEQIPQKLAILMTSLTTNPTMIMFLIMIVLLIAGCFLDNAVAVILLTPIFVNVVQAMNIDICYFGVFLVFVLAIGQVTPPVGLCLFVACDIGKVSIEKISREVLPYVGGLIVTAILLVLFPQIGTWLPSLTKMA
;
A
#
# COMPACT_ATOMS: atom_id res chain seq x y z
N MET A 1 -26.06 5.84 22.92
CA MET A 1 -27.06 5.34 21.93
C MET A 1 -26.54 5.49 20.52
N LEU A 2 -26.01 6.64 20.12
CA LEU A 2 -25.49 6.91 18.77
C LEU A 2 -24.46 5.86 18.31
N VAL A 3 -23.43 5.58 19.11
CA VAL A 3 -22.38 4.60 18.76
C VAL A 3 -22.92 3.18 18.56
N ILE A 4 -23.88 2.76 19.39
CA ILE A 4 -24.47 1.43 19.26
C ILE A 4 -25.22 1.32 17.92
N VAL A 5 -26.08 2.31 17.61
CA VAL A 5 -26.80 2.32 16.32
C VAL A 5 -25.82 2.36 15.15
N LEU A 6 -24.79 3.22 15.24
CA LEU A 6 -23.75 3.36 14.23
C LEU A 6 -23.03 2.04 13.94
N LEU A 7 -22.53 1.38 14.98
CA LEU A 7 -21.76 0.14 14.83
C LEU A 7 -22.66 -1.04 14.42
N VAL A 8 -23.84 -1.19 15.06
CA VAL A 8 -24.75 -2.29 14.73
C VAL A 8 -25.23 -2.18 13.28
N SER A 9 -25.67 -1.00 12.84
CA SER A 9 -26.09 -0.80 11.45
C SER A 9 -24.93 -0.99 10.46
N PHE A 10 -23.72 -0.54 10.80
CA PHE A 10 -22.53 -0.72 9.95
C PHE A 10 -22.22 -2.21 9.75
N PHE A 11 -22.09 -2.97 10.84
CA PHE A 11 -21.77 -4.40 10.73
C PHE A 11 -22.91 -5.21 10.07
N LEU A 12 -24.15 -4.87 10.36
CA LEU A 12 -25.30 -5.49 9.71
C LEU A 12 -25.26 -5.29 8.19
N LEU A 13 -24.99 -4.06 7.72
CA LEU A 13 -24.87 -3.77 6.30
C LEU A 13 -23.71 -4.51 5.65
N LEU A 14 -22.58 -4.63 6.35
CA LEU A 14 -21.45 -5.42 5.87
C LEU A 14 -21.79 -6.91 5.73
N PHE A 15 -22.49 -7.51 6.70
CA PHE A 15 -22.91 -8.91 6.66
C PHE A 15 -23.89 -9.20 5.51
N ILE A 16 -24.71 -8.22 5.12
CA ILE A 16 -25.62 -8.32 3.95
C ILE A 16 -24.84 -8.16 2.63
N GLY A 17 -23.55 -7.79 2.67
CA GLY A 17 -22.72 -7.59 1.45
C GLY A 17 -22.80 -6.19 0.84
N VAL A 18 -23.27 -5.20 1.56
CA VAL A 18 -23.26 -3.79 1.12
C VAL A 18 -21.82 -3.29 1.01
N PRO A 19 -21.40 -2.67 -0.11
CA PRO A 19 -20.06 -2.10 -0.23
C PRO A 19 -19.75 -1.13 0.92
N ILE A 20 -18.52 -1.22 1.45
CA ILE A 20 -18.12 -0.54 2.69
C ILE A 20 -18.38 0.97 2.67
N SER A 21 -18.12 1.63 1.54
CA SER A 21 -18.38 3.08 1.39
C SER A 21 -19.85 3.44 1.63
N PHE A 22 -20.77 2.62 1.13
CA PHE A 22 -22.20 2.81 1.37
C PHE A 22 -22.60 2.39 2.77
N ALA A 23 -22.03 1.32 3.32
CA ALA A 23 -22.28 0.90 4.70
C ALA A 23 -21.90 2.01 5.70
N LEU A 24 -20.76 2.67 5.51
CA LEU A 24 -20.33 3.82 6.30
C LEU A 24 -21.30 5.00 6.21
N SER A 25 -21.74 5.32 5.00
CA SER A 25 -22.68 6.41 4.77
C SER A 25 -24.04 6.11 5.43
N ILE A 26 -24.66 5.00 5.07
CA ILE A 26 -26.00 4.60 5.52
C ILE A 26 -26.03 4.46 7.05
N SER A 27 -25.01 3.82 7.65
CA SER A 27 -24.94 3.68 9.11
C SER A 27 -24.82 5.03 9.82
N SER A 28 -24.02 5.95 9.27
CA SER A 28 -23.87 7.31 9.80
C SER A 28 -25.17 8.11 9.72
N PHE A 29 -25.86 8.05 8.58
CA PHE A 29 -27.17 8.68 8.43
C PHE A 29 -28.21 8.06 9.37
N THR A 30 -28.28 6.73 9.45
CA THR A 30 -29.21 6.03 10.34
C THR A 30 -28.97 6.42 11.79
N ALA A 31 -27.71 6.46 12.24
CA ALA A 31 -27.37 6.85 13.60
C ALA A 31 -27.81 8.29 13.93
N VAL A 32 -27.60 9.23 13.02
CA VAL A 32 -27.99 10.63 13.23
C VAL A 32 -29.49 10.80 13.18
N MET A 33 -30.18 10.19 12.22
CA MET A 33 -31.65 10.29 12.09
C MET A 33 -32.39 9.69 13.29
N THR A 34 -31.89 8.59 13.85
CA THR A 34 -32.51 7.89 14.99
C THR A 34 -32.23 8.58 16.33
N THR A 35 -31.09 9.25 16.45
CA THR A 35 -30.69 9.87 17.73
C THR A 35 -30.94 11.39 17.81
N GLY A 36 -31.04 12.05 16.67
CA GLY A 36 -31.12 13.52 16.60
C GLY A 36 -29.87 14.24 17.12
N ALA A 37 -28.75 13.55 17.25
CA ALA A 37 -27.53 14.02 17.91
C ALA A 37 -26.92 15.25 17.24
N ILE A 38 -27.04 15.35 15.92
CA ILE A 38 -26.56 16.50 15.12
C ILE A 38 -27.52 16.76 13.95
N PRO A 39 -27.59 18.02 13.46
CA PRO A 39 -28.33 18.31 12.24
C PRO A 39 -27.78 17.54 11.02
N VAL A 40 -28.69 16.97 10.22
CA VAL A 40 -28.33 16.17 9.03
C VAL A 40 -27.48 16.97 8.03
N ILE A 41 -27.71 18.29 7.93
CA ILE A 41 -26.93 19.18 7.06
C ILE A 41 -25.43 19.15 7.41
N ASN A 42 -25.07 18.94 8.67
CA ASN A 42 -23.68 18.85 9.11
C ASN A 42 -22.98 17.60 8.54
N LEU A 43 -23.71 16.49 8.34
CA LEU A 43 -23.15 15.30 7.69
C LEU A 43 -22.75 15.63 6.26
N VAL A 44 -23.67 16.24 5.50
CA VAL A 44 -23.43 16.61 4.11
C VAL A 44 -22.24 17.57 4.00
N GLN A 45 -22.22 18.62 4.82
CA GLN A 45 -21.10 19.59 4.82
C GLN A 45 -19.74 18.91 5.14
N LYS A 46 -19.72 17.99 6.10
CA LYS A 46 -18.49 17.27 6.46
C LYS A 46 -18.03 16.30 5.38
N THR A 47 -18.97 15.68 4.64
CA THR A 47 -18.64 14.84 3.48
C THR A 47 -17.85 15.63 2.43
N PHE A 48 -18.33 16.80 2.07
CA PHE A 48 -17.64 17.65 1.07
C PHE A 48 -16.32 18.19 1.60
N ARG A 49 -16.27 18.65 2.85
CA ARG A 49 -15.03 19.15 3.46
C ARG A 49 -13.95 18.07 3.60
N ALA A 50 -14.33 16.80 3.76
CA ALA A 50 -13.41 15.70 3.90
C ALA A 50 -12.53 15.49 2.65
N ILE A 51 -13.08 15.74 1.47
CA ILE A 51 -12.38 15.58 0.19
C ILE A 51 -11.79 16.90 -0.34
N ASP A 52 -12.16 18.02 0.25
CA ASP A 52 -11.61 19.35 -0.07
C ASP A 52 -10.28 19.56 0.66
N SER A 53 -9.28 18.80 0.23
CA SER A 53 -7.92 18.81 0.78
C SER A 53 -6.89 18.78 -0.33
N PHE A 54 -5.99 19.77 -0.33
CA PHE A 54 -4.90 19.84 -1.31
C PHE A 54 -4.00 18.60 -1.26
N THR A 55 -3.75 18.05 -0.08
CA THR A 55 -2.93 16.85 0.09
C THR A 55 -3.58 15.61 -0.55
N LEU A 56 -4.91 15.50 -0.50
CA LEU A 56 -5.62 14.37 -1.11
C LEU A 56 -5.55 14.38 -2.63
N LEU A 57 -5.30 15.53 -3.27
CA LEU A 57 -5.08 15.60 -4.72
C LEU A 57 -3.84 14.81 -5.18
N ALA A 58 -2.92 14.49 -4.28
CA ALA A 58 -1.80 13.61 -4.62
C ALA A 58 -2.27 12.21 -5.04
N ILE A 59 -3.38 11.70 -4.47
CA ILE A 59 -3.91 10.34 -4.76
C ILE A 59 -4.30 10.19 -6.23
N PRO A 60 -5.21 11.03 -6.82
CA PRO A 60 -5.56 10.94 -8.23
C PRO A 60 -4.34 11.04 -9.15
N PHE A 61 -3.39 11.92 -8.85
CA PHE A 61 -2.20 12.06 -9.67
C PHE A 61 -1.28 10.85 -9.59
N PHE A 62 -1.01 10.30 -8.40
CA PHE A 62 -0.19 9.07 -8.28
C PHE A 62 -0.89 7.86 -8.90
N VAL A 63 -2.20 7.68 -8.72
CA VAL A 63 -2.98 6.61 -9.37
C VAL A 63 -2.87 6.74 -10.89
N PHE A 64 -3.05 7.94 -11.42
CA PHE A 64 -2.96 8.16 -12.86
C PHE A 64 -1.54 7.96 -13.39
N ALA A 65 -0.51 8.50 -12.71
CA ALA A 65 0.89 8.31 -13.08
C ALA A 65 1.28 6.81 -13.09
N GLY A 66 0.89 6.06 -12.06
CA GLY A 66 1.13 4.62 -11.95
C GLY A 66 0.47 3.83 -13.09
N ASN A 67 -0.80 4.14 -13.41
CA ASN A 67 -1.52 3.48 -14.49
C ASN A 67 -0.96 3.84 -15.88
N VAL A 68 -0.56 5.10 -16.10
CA VAL A 68 0.14 5.55 -17.32
C VAL A 68 1.42 4.75 -17.53
N MET A 69 2.25 4.65 -16.49
CA MET A 69 3.53 3.93 -16.54
C MET A 69 3.32 2.41 -16.74
N ALA A 70 2.32 1.83 -16.05
CA ALA A 70 1.98 0.41 -16.21
C ALA A 70 1.60 0.10 -17.67
N ARG A 71 0.69 0.89 -18.26
CA ARG A 71 0.26 0.73 -19.66
C ARG A 71 1.38 1.06 -20.64
N GLY A 72 2.26 1.99 -20.29
CA GLY A 72 3.45 2.38 -21.05
C GLY A 72 4.53 1.29 -21.17
N GLY A 73 4.32 0.12 -20.57
CA GLY A 73 5.22 -1.03 -20.67
C GLY A 73 6.45 -0.95 -19.74
N VAL A 74 6.32 -0.18 -18.67
CA VAL A 74 7.37 -0.05 -17.64
C VAL A 74 7.60 -1.36 -16.91
N SER A 75 6.54 -2.13 -16.59
CA SER A 75 6.63 -3.40 -15.85
C SER A 75 7.64 -4.36 -16.48
N LYS A 76 7.58 -4.55 -17.81
CA LYS A 76 8.51 -5.42 -18.54
C LYS A 76 9.95 -4.92 -18.44
N ARG A 77 10.19 -3.62 -18.61
CA ARG A 77 11.55 -3.04 -18.58
C ARG A 77 12.19 -3.13 -17.19
N LEU A 78 11.40 -2.92 -16.15
CA LEU A 78 11.85 -3.11 -14.78
C LEU A 78 12.14 -4.59 -14.47
N THR A 79 11.33 -5.51 -15.03
CA THR A 79 11.56 -6.95 -14.93
C THR A 79 12.83 -7.38 -15.64
N ASP A 80 13.05 -6.90 -16.87
CA ASP A 80 14.28 -7.18 -17.64
C ASP A 80 15.53 -6.67 -16.88
N MET A 81 15.45 -5.48 -16.29
CA MET A 81 16.53 -4.92 -15.48
C MET A 81 16.74 -5.72 -14.18
N ALA A 82 15.69 -6.07 -13.45
CA ALA A 82 15.78 -6.88 -12.25
C ALA A 82 16.38 -8.26 -12.55
N ALA A 83 16.08 -8.85 -13.71
CA ALA A 83 16.65 -10.12 -14.15
C ALA A 83 18.18 -10.08 -14.27
N THR A 84 18.72 -8.92 -14.67
CA THR A 84 20.20 -8.77 -14.75
C THR A 84 20.87 -8.72 -13.38
N LEU A 85 20.16 -8.27 -12.35
CA LEU A 85 20.70 -8.11 -10.99
C LEU A 85 20.62 -9.41 -10.17
N VAL A 86 19.46 -10.06 -10.18
CA VAL A 86 19.17 -11.18 -9.26
C VAL A 86 18.82 -12.49 -9.98
N GLY A 87 18.71 -12.50 -11.30
CA GLY A 87 18.23 -13.65 -12.06
C GLY A 87 19.10 -14.90 -11.95
N ARG A 88 20.41 -14.76 -11.64
CA ARG A 88 21.37 -15.89 -11.52
C ARG A 88 21.25 -16.67 -10.22
N MET A 89 20.60 -16.13 -9.22
CA MET A 89 20.44 -16.81 -7.93
C MET A 89 19.51 -18.03 -8.06
N PRO A 90 19.66 -19.07 -7.22
CA PRO A 90 18.65 -20.12 -7.13
C PRO A 90 17.26 -19.53 -6.92
N GLY A 91 16.28 -19.91 -7.76
CA GLY A 91 14.98 -19.25 -7.76
C GLY A 91 14.97 -17.88 -8.43
N GLY A 92 15.86 -17.64 -9.39
CA GLY A 92 16.10 -16.34 -10.01
C GLY A 92 14.84 -15.58 -10.41
N LEU A 93 13.83 -16.24 -11.01
CA LEU A 93 12.58 -15.58 -11.40
C LEU A 93 11.75 -15.12 -10.20
N ALA A 94 11.79 -15.83 -9.07
CA ALA A 94 11.10 -15.37 -7.85
C ALA A 94 11.75 -14.09 -7.30
N HIS A 95 13.08 -13.99 -7.32
CA HIS A 95 13.82 -12.79 -6.93
C HIS A 95 13.55 -11.63 -7.91
N VAL A 96 13.50 -11.94 -9.22
CA VAL A 96 13.14 -10.96 -10.26
C VAL A 96 11.76 -10.40 -10.00
N ALA A 97 10.76 -11.24 -9.70
CA ALA A 97 9.41 -10.78 -9.36
C ALA A 97 9.43 -9.82 -8.15
N THR A 98 10.18 -10.15 -7.10
CA THR A 98 10.28 -9.32 -5.90
C THR A 98 10.97 -7.98 -6.18
N LEU A 99 12.12 -7.99 -6.84
CA LEU A 99 12.85 -6.76 -7.13
C LEU A 99 12.09 -5.88 -8.13
N SER A 100 11.43 -6.47 -9.12
CA SER A 100 10.54 -5.75 -10.05
C SER A 100 9.35 -5.12 -9.32
N SER A 101 8.77 -5.83 -8.35
CA SER A 101 7.69 -5.29 -7.49
C SER A 101 8.18 -4.13 -6.64
N THR A 102 9.42 -4.17 -6.15
CA THR A 102 10.04 -3.08 -5.40
C THR A 102 10.19 -1.83 -6.29
N PHE A 103 10.71 -1.99 -7.50
CA PHE A 103 10.87 -0.89 -8.44
C PHE A 103 9.52 -0.35 -8.94
N PHE A 104 8.60 -1.23 -9.27
CA PHE A 104 7.27 -0.83 -9.75
C PHE A 104 6.43 -0.24 -8.61
N GLY A 105 6.57 -0.75 -7.40
CA GLY A 105 5.93 -0.22 -6.19
C GLY A 105 6.29 1.25 -5.95
N ALA A 106 7.55 1.61 -6.17
CA ALA A 106 8.04 2.99 -6.11
C ALA A 106 7.43 3.93 -7.19
N ILE A 107 6.59 3.42 -8.06
CA ILE A 107 5.87 4.17 -9.10
C ILE A 107 4.37 4.14 -8.84
N SER A 108 3.82 2.96 -8.51
CA SER A 108 2.37 2.73 -8.44
C SER A 108 1.73 3.16 -7.12
N GLY A 109 2.46 3.05 -6.01
CA GLY A 109 1.96 3.34 -4.66
C GLY A 109 0.80 2.46 -4.18
N SER A 110 0.60 1.28 -4.83
CA SER A 110 -0.54 0.38 -4.59
C SER A 110 -0.12 -1.09 -4.68
N ALA A 111 -0.47 -1.89 -3.68
CA ALA A 111 -0.16 -3.32 -3.67
C ALA A 111 -0.93 -4.10 -4.74
N PRO A 112 -2.26 -3.99 -4.88
CA PRO A 112 -2.98 -4.70 -5.93
C PRO A 112 -2.52 -4.32 -7.34
N ALA A 113 -2.20 -3.04 -7.57
CA ALA A 113 -1.68 -2.59 -8.88
C ALA A 113 -0.29 -3.19 -9.16
N THR A 114 0.59 -3.23 -8.15
CA THR A 114 1.92 -3.86 -8.28
C THR A 114 1.80 -5.36 -8.52
N THR A 115 0.95 -6.05 -7.75
CA THR A 115 0.66 -7.49 -7.92
C THR A 115 0.16 -7.77 -9.34
N SER A 116 -0.79 -6.96 -9.84
CA SER A 116 -1.35 -7.12 -11.18
C SER A 116 -0.31 -6.88 -12.28
N ALA A 117 0.41 -5.77 -12.21
CA ALA A 117 1.35 -5.36 -13.25
C ALA A 117 2.57 -6.29 -13.37
N ILE A 118 3.12 -6.72 -12.23
CA ILE A 118 4.26 -7.64 -12.21
C ILE A 118 3.80 -9.08 -12.41
N GLY A 119 2.65 -9.45 -11.85
CA GLY A 119 2.05 -10.77 -12.03
C GLY A 119 1.77 -11.09 -13.49
N ALA A 120 1.21 -10.15 -14.25
CA ALA A 120 0.93 -10.32 -15.68
C ALA A 120 2.19 -10.64 -16.50
N VAL A 121 3.37 -10.18 -16.07
CA VAL A 121 4.66 -10.47 -16.72
C VAL A 121 5.30 -11.73 -16.16
N MET A 122 5.35 -11.87 -14.83
CA MET A 122 6.15 -12.90 -14.17
C MET A 122 5.47 -14.26 -14.10
N VAL A 123 4.13 -14.31 -13.96
CA VAL A 123 3.42 -15.59 -13.86
C VAL A 123 3.64 -16.45 -15.10
N PRO A 124 3.42 -15.96 -16.34
CA PRO A 124 3.70 -16.76 -17.55
C PRO A 124 5.17 -17.16 -17.67
N GLU A 125 6.11 -16.30 -17.28
CA GLU A 125 7.55 -16.60 -17.38
C GLU A 125 7.99 -17.65 -16.36
N MET A 126 7.46 -17.61 -15.13
CA MET A 126 7.73 -18.63 -14.12
C MET A 126 7.10 -19.97 -14.47
N GLU A 127 5.89 -19.99 -15.02
CA GLU A 127 5.22 -21.21 -15.50
C GLU A 127 6.01 -21.89 -16.64
N LYS A 128 6.52 -21.14 -17.61
CA LYS A 128 7.40 -21.66 -18.67
C LYS A 128 8.66 -22.34 -18.15
N ARG A 129 9.16 -21.92 -17.00
CA ARG A 129 10.32 -22.48 -16.31
C ARG A 129 9.94 -23.54 -15.27
N SER A 130 8.71 -24.07 -15.35
CA SER A 130 8.21 -25.15 -14.49
C SER A 130 8.18 -24.83 -12.99
N TYR A 131 8.00 -23.56 -12.64
CA TYR A 131 7.70 -23.19 -11.26
C TYR A 131 6.28 -23.63 -10.91
N ASP A 132 6.08 -24.08 -9.66
CA ASP A 132 4.75 -24.38 -9.17
C ASP A 132 3.85 -23.15 -9.24
N LYS A 133 2.60 -23.33 -9.72
CA LYS A 133 1.66 -22.22 -9.94
C LYS A 133 1.26 -21.51 -8.64
N ALA A 134 1.05 -22.29 -7.57
CA ALA A 134 0.64 -21.71 -6.27
C ALA A 134 1.81 -20.94 -5.64
N PHE A 135 3.02 -21.45 -5.73
CA PHE A 135 4.23 -20.74 -5.32
C PHE A 135 4.43 -19.46 -6.13
N THR A 136 4.29 -19.53 -7.45
CA THR A 136 4.40 -18.36 -8.34
C THR A 136 3.42 -17.26 -7.96
N ALA A 137 2.16 -17.62 -7.75
CA ALA A 137 1.13 -16.70 -7.32
C ALA A 137 1.43 -16.11 -5.93
N ALA A 138 1.91 -16.93 -4.97
CA ALA A 138 2.29 -16.48 -3.63
C ALA A 138 3.47 -15.49 -3.65
N VAL A 139 4.51 -15.75 -4.48
CA VAL A 139 5.63 -14.82 -4.68
C VAL A 139 5.13 -13.46 -5.17
N VAL A 140 4.28 -13.46 -6.20
CA VAL A 140 3.78 -12.23 -6.81
C VAL A 140 2.86 -11.47 -5.85
N ALA A 141 1.98 -12.17 -5.11
CA ALA A 141 1.13 -11.57 -4.09
C ALA A 141 1.96 -10.91 -2.97
N ALA A 142 2.89 -11.66 -2.38
CA ALA A 142 3.75 -11.17 -1.30
C ALA A 142 4.62 -9.99 -1.75
N SER A 143 5.23 -10.10 -2.93
CA SER A 143 6.07 -9.03 -3.49
C SER A 143 5.27 -7.78 -3.83
N GLY A 144 4.01 -7.93 -4.26
CA GLY A 144 3.14 -6.81 -4.58
C GLY A 144 2.88 -5.89 -3.38
N THR A 145 2.86 -6.43 -2.15
CA THR A 145 2.63 -5.64 -0.93
C THR A 145 3.71 -4.59 -0.68
N ILE A 146 4.91 -4.76 -1.22
CA ILE A 146 6.00 -3.77 -1.18
C ILE A 146 5.54 -2.43 -1.76
N GLY A 147 4.64 -2.46 -2.75
CA GLY A 147 4.10 -1.25 -3.39
C GLY A 147 3.25 -0.35 -2.50
N LEU A 148 2.91 -0.77 -1.28
CA LEU A 148 2.28 0.12 -0.29
C LEU A 148 3.30 0.86 0.56
N ILE A 149 4.50 0.31 0.70
CA ILE A 149 5.50 0.79 1.67
C ILE A 149 6.60 1.61 0.99
N ILE A 150 7.09 1.13 -0.16
CA ILE A 150 8.06 1.92 -0.95
C ILE A 150 7.33 3.15 -1.51
N PRO A 151 7.83 4.38 -1.22
CA PRO A 151 7.18 5.59 -1.66
C PRO A 151 7.32 5.83 -3.19
N PRO A 152 6.34 6.54 -3.80
CA PRO A 152 5.16 7.13 -3.15
C PRO A 152 4.09 6.10 -2.80
N SER A 153 3.31 6.35 -1.74
CA SER A 153 2.24 5.47 -1.28
C SER A 153 0.93 6.23 -1.10
N ASN A 154 -0.12 5.83 -1.82
CA ASN A 154 -1.44 6.42 -1.69
C ASN A 154 -2.00 6.27 -0.26
N THR A 155 -1.73 5.14 0.36
CA THR A 155 -2.16 4.83 1.73
C THR A 155 -1.48 5.73 2.77
N MET A 156 -0.19 6.06 2.56
CA MET A 156 0.52 7.02 3.41
C MET A 156 -0.01 8.45 3.23
N VAL A 157 -0.41 8.84 2.02
CA VAL A 157 -1.08 10.14 1.78
C VAL A 157 -2.39 10.21 2.55
N MET A 158 -3.20 9.15 2.52
CA MET A 158 -4.46 9.07 3.27
C MET A 158 -4.22 9.19 4.77
N TYR A 159 -3.30 8.40 5.32
CA TYR A 159 -2.95 8.47 6.74
C TYR A 159 -2.46 9.87 7.11
N GLY A 160 -1.51 10.43 6.34
CA GLY A 160 -0.95 11.75 6.61
C GLY A 160 -2.01 12.86 6.67
N THR A 161 -3.02 12.79 5.78
CA THR A 161 -4.15 13.73 5.78
C THR A 161 -5.04 13.56 7.02
N LEU A 162 -5.32 12.31 7.42
CA LEU A 162 -6.19 12.01 8.55
C LEU A 162 -5.53 12.29 9.90
N ALA A 163 -4.24 12.03 10.01
CA ALA A 163 -3.44 12.22 11.23
C ALA A 163 -2.81 13.62 11.34
N ASN A 164 -2.98 14.49 10.34
CA ASN A 164 -2.23 15.74 10.19
C ASN A 164 -0.70 15.53 10.28
N ALA A 165 -0.21 14.44 9.69
CA ALA A 165 1.20 14.06 9.66
C ALA A 165 1.86 14.44 8.33
N SER A 166 3.17 14.71 8.36
CA SER A 166 3.94 15.04 7.15
C SER A 166 4.05 13.83 6.21
N VAL A 167 3.35 13.90 5.07
CA VAL A 167 3.42 12.85 4.03
C VAL A 167 4.84 12.70 3.50
N GLY A 168 5.58 13.81 3.33
CA GLY A 168 6.98 13.76 2.91
C GLY A 168 7.86 13.00 3.89
N LYS A 169 7.72 13.26 5.21
CA LYS A 169 8.45 12.54 6.27
C LYS A 169 8.08 11.05 6.28
N MET A 170 6.82 10.70 6.05
CA MET A 170 6.38 9.32 5.94
C MET A 170 6.95 8.61 4.71
N PHE A 171 7.01 9.28 3.56
CA PHE A 171 7.62 8.72 2.35
C PHE A 171 9.09 8.36 2.59
N ILE A 172 9.84 9.25 3.23
CA ILE A 172 11.23 8.97 3.61
C ILE A 172 11.29 7.79 4.58
N GLY A 173 10.45 7.81 5.61
CA GLY A 173 10.37 6.76 6.63
C GLY A 173 9.99 5.38 6.09
N GLY A 174 9.26 5.31 4.98
CA GLY A 174 8.85 4.08 4.32
C GLY A 174 9.95 3.36 3.56
N VAL A 175 11.02 4.07 3.17
CA VAL A 175 12.12 3.48 2.37
C VAL A 175 12.82 2.35 3.14
N GLY A 176 13.21 2.58 4.39
CA GLY A 176 13.88 1.59 5.22
C GLY A 176 13.06 0.30 5.41
N PRO A 177 11.83 0.40 5.95
CA PRO A 177 10.91 -0.74 6.07
C PRO A 177 10.61 -1.45 4.75
N GLY A 178 10.45 -0.71 3.65
CA GLY A 178 10.20 -1.28 2.33
C GLY A 178 11.39 -2.08 1.77
N LEU A 179 12.60 -1.59 1.95
CA LEU A 179 13.82 -2.32 1.59
C LEU A 179 14.01 -3.56 2.46
N LEU A 180 13.75 -3.46 3.77
CA LEU A 180 13.81 -4.61 4.68
C LEU A 180 12.79 -5.68 4.26
N MET A 181 11.57 -5.29 3.94
CA MET A 181 10.53 -6.16 3.40
C MET A 181 10.99 -6.88 2.12
N THR A 182 11.60 -6.15 1.19
CA THR A 182 12.17 -6.70 -0.05
C THR A 182 13.23 -7.77 0.25
N VAL A 183 14.15 -7.48 1.16
CA VAL A 183 15.21 -8.42 1.57
C VAL A 183 14.63 -9.68 2.19
N VAL A 184 13.65 -9.55 3.09
CA VAL A 184 13.00 -10.69 3.75
C VAL A 184 12.30 -11.59 2.74
N ILE A 185 11.55 -11.01 1.78
CA ILE A 185 10.90 -11.79 0.73
C ILE A 185 11.94 -12.49 -0.17
N ILE A 186 13.05 -11.83 -0.53
CA ILE A 186 14.15 -12.43 -1.29
C ILE A 186 14.76 -13.61 -0.53
N VAL A 187 14.99 -13.47 0.78
CA VAL A 187 15.51 -14.56 1.61
C VAL A 187 14.56 -15.75 1.62
N ILE A 188 13.27 -15.53 1.78
CA ILE A 188 12.26 -16.60 1.76
C ILE A 188 12.21 -17.27 0.38
N ASN A 189 12.22 -16.48 -0.70
CA ASN A 189 12.31 -17.01 -2.07
C ASN A 189 13.52 -17.91 -2.26
N TYR A 190 14.69 -17.48 -1.78
CA TYR A 190 15.92 -18.27 -1.85
C TYR A 190 15.80 -19.60 -1.12
N LEU A 191 15.31 -19.59 0.12
CA LEU A 191 15.17 -20.78 0.94
C LEU A 191 14.22 -21.81 0.32
N ILE A 192 13.05 -21.34 -0.14
CA ILE A 192 12.06 -22.22 -0.78
C ILE A 192 12.57 -22.74 -2.12
N SER A 193 13.15 -21.87 -2.95
CA SER A 193 13.64 -22.22 -4.28
C SER A 193 14.80 -23.22 -4.20
N LYS A 194 15.73 -23.03 -3.26
CA LYS A 194 16.82 -23.98 -3.02
C LYS A 194 16.30 -25.35 -2.62
N LYS A 195 15.26 -25.40 -1.74
CA LYS A 195 14.64 -26.68 -1.33
C LYS A 195 13.91 -27.37 -2.47
N ARG A 196 13.31 -26.60 -3.40
CA ARG A 196 12.54 -27.13 -4.55
C ARG A 196 13.40 -27.35 -5.80
N GLY A 197 14.68 -27.01 -5.78
CA GLY A 197 15.61 -27.19 -6.91
C GLY A 197 15.35 -26.22 -8.08
N TYR A 198 14.74 -25.07 -7.86
CA TYR A 198 14.56 -24.06 -8.91
C TYR A 198 15.90 -23.41 -9.25
N ALA A 199 16.35 -23.59 -10.48
CA ALA A 199 17.62 -23.03 -10.97
C ALA A 199 17.52 -21.51 -11.19
N GLY A 200 18.66 -20.85 -11.18
CA GLY A 200 18.79 -19.48 -11.67
C GLY A 200 18.77 -19.42 -13.20
N SER A 201 18.71 -18.19 -13.74
CA SER A 201 18.80 -17.95 -15.18
C SER A 201 20.24 -18.20 -15.68
N GLU A 202 20.36 -18.50 -16.98
CA GLU A 202 21.65 -18.59 -17.68
C GLU A 202 22.42 -17.26 -17.65
N HIS A 203 23.67 -17.34 -18.10
CA HIS A 203 24.57 -16.20 -18.11
C HIS A 203 24.06 -15.05 -18.99
N ILE A 204 23.77 -13.91 -18.38
CA ILE A 204 23.39 -12.68 -19.09
C ILE A 204 24.67 -11.96 -19.51
N SER A 205 24.80 -11.65 -20.80
CA SER A 205 25.97 -10.94 -21.32
C SER A 205 26.01 -9.48 -20.84
N GLY A 206 27.22 -8.90 -20.73
CA GLY A 206 27.36 -7.49 -20.35
C GLY A 206 26.62 -6.52 -21.27
N LYS A 207 26.47 -6.87 -22.57
CA LYS A 207 25.68 -6.07 -23.52
C LYS A 207 24.20 -6.08 -23.15
N GLN A 208 23.64 -7.23 -22.79
CA GLN A 208 22.24 -7.34 -22.33
C GLN A 208 22.01 -6.59 -21.03
N VAL A 209 22.98 -6.62 -20.11
CA VAL A 209 22.92 -5.82 -18.88
C VAL A 209 22.85 -4.32 -19.21
N ALA A 210 23.75 -3.81 -20.04
CA ALA A 210 23.77 -2.41 -20.43
C ALA A 210 22.48 -1.98 -21.14
N GLU A 211 21.92 -2.82 -22.00
CA GLU A 211 20.66 -2.56 -22.70
C GLU A 211 19.47 -2.54 -21.74
N ALA A 212 19.38 -3.48 -20.80
CA ALA A 212 18.33 -3.53 -19.79
C ALA A 212 18.35 -2.28 -18.89
N PHE A 213 19.54 -1.85 -18.46
CA PHE A 213 19.69 -0.60 -17.69
C PHE A 213 19.33 0.63 -18.51
N LYS A 214 19.79 0.73 -19.76
CA LYS A 214 19.45 1.86 -20.67
C LYS A 214 17.94 1.99 -20.86
N ASN A 215 17.23 0.88 -20.96
CA ASN A 215 15.77 0.84 -21.15
C ASN A 215 15.00 1.06 -19.84
N GLY A 216 15.52 0.57 -18.71
CA GLY A 216 14.88 0.66 -17.40
C GLY A 216 15.11 1.99 -16.66
N ILE A 217 16.20 2.71 -16.97
CA ILE A 217 16.58 3.93 -16.24
C ILE A 217 15.49 5.01 -16.25
N TRP A 218 14.79 5.18 -17.36
CA TRP A 218 13.69 6.14 -17.46
C TRP A 218 12.54 5.84 -16.49
N ALA A 219 12.28 4.57 -16.21
CA ALA A 219 11.29 4.18 -15.20
C ALA A 219 11.78 4.51 -13.79
N LEU A 220 13.06 4.25 -13.49
CA LEU A 220 13.65 4.49 -12.16
C LEU A 220 13.87 5.98 -11.86
N LEU A 221 13.97 6.82 -12.88
CA LEU A 221 14.05 8.28 -12.67
C LEU A 221 12.78 8.85 -12.04
N MET A 222 11.62 8.24 -12.25
CA MET A 222 10.37 8.73 -11.67
C MET A 222 10.39 8.78 -10.14
N PRO A 223 10.69 7.69 -9.40
CA PRO A 223 10.86 7.76 -7.95
C PRO A 223 11.94 8.76 -7.51
N VAL A 224 13.03 8.85 -8.26
CA VAL A 224 14.12 9.81 -7.98
C VAL A 224 13.64 11.25 -8.10
N ILE A 225 12.86 11.59 -9.14
CA ILE A 225 12.27 12.91 -9.32
C ILE A 225 11.32 13.24 -8.20
N ILE A 226 10.41 12.30 -7.84
CA ILE A 226 9.42 12.48 -6.78
C ILE A 226 10.11 12.69 -5.43
N LEU A 227 10.93 11.74 -5.02
CA LEU A 227 11.57 11.77 -3.71
C LEU A 227 12.61 12.88 -3.62
N GLY A 228 13.42 13.05 -4.67
CA GLY A 228 14.42 14.11 -4.73
C GLY A 228 13.79 15.51 -4.67
N GLY A 229 12.67 15.73 -5.35
CA GLY A 229 11.93 16.98 -5.31
C GLY A 229 11.29 17.27 -3.94
N ILE A 230 10.73 16.24 -3.29
CA ILE A 230 10.18 16.36 -1.94
C ILE A 230 11.30 16.59 -0.92
N TYR A 231 12.43 15.86 -1.01
CA TYR A 231 13.55 15.96 -0.07
C TYR A 231 14.30 17.29 -0.15
N SER A 232 14.43 17.83 -1.35
CA SER A 232 15.03 19.14 -1.53
C SER A 232 14.13 20.31 -1.07
N GLY A 233 12.85 20.02 -0.73
CA GLY A 233 11.86 21.03 -0.40
C GLY A 233 11.36 21.83 -1.59
N LEU A 234 11.71 21.41 -2.83
CA LEU A 234 11.25 22.08 -4.06
C LEU A 234 9.78 21.80 -4.34
N PHE A 235 9.28 20.63 -3.96
CA PHE A 235 7.91 20.20 -4.23
C PHE A 235 7.22 19.66 -2.98
N THR A 236 5.95 20.00 -2.85
CA THR A 236 5.02 19.28 -1.98
C THR A 236 4.72 17.89 -2.56
N PRO A 237 4.22 16.94 -1.76
CA PRO A 237 3.80 15.62 -2.29
C PRO A 237 2.80 15.71 -3.44
N THR A 238 1.88 16.70 -3.42
CA THR A 238 0.87 16.91 -4.47
C THR A 238 1.51 17.42 -5.76
N GLU A 239 2.42 18.38 -5.67
CA GLU A 239 3.15 18.89 -6.83
C GLU A 239 4.06 17.81 -7.45
N ALA A 240 4.74 17.03 -6.61
CA ALA A 240 5.54 15.89 -7.05
C ALA A 240 4.68 14.84 -7.78
N ALA A 241 3.45 14.60 -7.31
CA ALA A 241 2.51 13.70 -7.98
C ALA A 241 2.07 14.22 -9.35
N ALA A 242 1.82 15.54 -9.48
CA ALA A 242 1.51 16.15 -10.76
C ALA A 242 2.69 16.04 -11.75
N ILE A 243 3.91 16.32 -11.29
CA ILE A 243 5.14 16.14 -12.09
C ILE A 243 5.30 14.69 -12.53
N ALA A 244 5.00 13.72 -11.66
CA ALA A 244 5.03 12.30 -11.98
C ALA A 244 4.08 11.94 -13.14
N VAL A 245 2.88 12.55 -13.20
CA VAL A 245 1.94 12.37 -14.33
C VAL A 245 2.58 12.85 -15.64
N PHE A 246 3.09 14.08 -15.66
CA PHE A 246 3.72 14.62 -16.87
C PHE A 246 4.92 13.78 -17.32
N TYR A 247 5.77 13.41 -16.38
CA TYR A 247 6.91 12.54 -16.65
C TYR A 247 6.47 11.18 -17.18
N GLY A 248 5.48 10.56 -16.55
CA GLY A 248 4.93 9.27 -16.97
C GLY A 248 4.36 9.29 -18.39
N ILE A 249 3.64 10.36 -18.75
CA ILE A 249 3.11 10.55 -20.11
C ILE A 249 4.27 10.68 -21.12
N ILE A 250 5.27 11.53 -20.82
CA ILE A 250 6.43 11.74 -21.71
C ILE A 250 7.17 10.41 -21.92
N VAL A 251 7.46 9.67 -20.85
CA VAL A 251 8.18 8.40 -20.95
C VAL A 251 7.36 7.36 -21.72
N SER A 252 6.08 7.21 -21.42
CA SER A 252 5.23 6.17 -22.01
C SER A 252 4.92 6.47 -23.50
N ALA A 253 4.65 7.73 -23.87
CA ALA A 253 4.23 8.09 -25.22
C ALA A 253 5.42 8.37 -26.15
N PHE A 254 6.47 9.05 -25.67
CA PHE A 254 7.55 9.53 -26.54
C PHE A 254 8.83 8.70 -26.42
N VAL A 255 9.21 8.27 -25.21
CA VAL A 255 10.43 7.48 -25.00
C VAL A 255 10.17 6.02 -25.32
N TYR A 256 9.15 5.42 -24.72
CA TYR A 256 8.82 4.01 -24.93
C TYR A 256 7.90 3.77 -26.12
N ARG A 257 7.17 4.78 -26.54
CA ARG A 257 6.26 4.75 -27.70
C ARG A 257 5.23 3.62 -27.61
N ASN A 258 4.79 3.28 -26.40
CA ASN A 258 3.86 2.19 -26.11
C ASN A 258 2.45 2.70 -25.78
N MET A 259 2.19 4.01 -25.83
CA MET A 259 0.90 4.59 -25.48
C MET A 259 0.38 5.45 -26.61
N GLY A 260 -0.75 5.04 -27.19
CA GLY A 260 -1.51 5.84 -28.15
C GLY A 260 -2.62 6.63 -27.45
N MET A 261 -3.32 7.49 -28.23
CA MET A 261 -4.43 8.31 -27.70
C MET A 261 -5.57 7.45 -27.12
N LYS A 262 -5.88 6.32 -27.71
CA LYS A 262 -6.91 5.40 -27.20
C LYS A 262 -6.51 4.79 -25.85
N ASP A 263 -5.25 4.38 -25.70
CA ASP A 263 -4.72 3.88 -24.43
C ASP A 263 -4.73 4.97 -23.35
N PHE A 264 -4.34 6.18 -23.71
CA PHE A 264 -4.36 7.34 -22.80
C PHE A 264 -5.77 7.61 -22.26
N LEU A 265 -6.77 7.68 -23.13
CA LEU A 265 -8.18 7.90 -22.73
C LEU A 265 -8.71 6.77 -21.86
N HIS A 266 -8.35 5.51 -22.16
CA HIS A 266 -8.73 4.35 -21.36
C HIS A 266 -8.09 4.43 -19.96
N VAL A 267 -6.80 4.73 -19.88
CA VAL A 267 -6.09 4.90 -18.59
C VAL A 267 -6.66 6.06 -17.79
N LEU A 268 -6.98 7.18 -18.43
CA LEU A 268 -7.59 8.34 -17.79
C LEU A 268 -8.96 7.97 -17.18
N SER A 269 -9.81 7.30 -17.94
CA SER A 269 -11.13 6.83 -17.46
C SER A 269 -11.01 5.85 -16.29
N ALA A 270 -10.12 4.86 -16.40
CA ALA A 270 -9.88 3.88 -15.35
C ALA A 270 -9.35 4.53 -14.06
N SER A 271 -8.41 5.48 -14.21
CA SER A 271 -7.84 6.22 -13.08
C SER A 271 -8.87 7.14 -12.42
N ALA A 272 -9.73 7.79 -13.21
CA ALA A 272 -10.82 8.61 -12.68
C ALA A 272 -11.81 7.76 -11.87
N SER A 273 -12.21 6.58 -12.38
CA SER A 273 -13.10 5.66 -11.67
C SER A 273 -12.49 5.16 -10.36
N SER A 274 -11.21 4.75 -10.38
CA SER A 274 -10.51 4.32 -9.16
C SER A 274 -10.41 5.46 -8.14
N THR A 275 -10.05 6.65 -8.59
CA THR A 275 -9.96 7.85 -7.74
C THR A 275 -11.32 8.21 -7.13
N ALA A 276 -12.38 8.20 -7.92
CA ALA A 276 -13.73 8.48 -7.45
C ALA A 276 -14.14 7.51 -6.33
N SER A 277 -13.85 6.23 -6.49
CA SER A 277 -14.11 5.21 -5.47
C SER A 277 -13.35 5.46 -4.18
N ILE A 278 -12.07 5.83 -4.27
CA ILE A 278 -11.23 6.14 -3.09
C ILE A 278 -11.75 7.40 -2.40
N LEU A 279 -11.99 8.49 -3.12
CA LEU A 279 -12.46 9.75 -2.54
C LEU A 279 -13.86 9.61 -1.94
N PHE A 280 -14.74 8.83 -2.58
CA PHE A 280 -16.06 8.53 -2.02
C PHE A 280 -15.95 7.75 -0.71
N LEU A 281 -15.03 6.80 -0.62
CA LEU A 281 -14.73 6.10 0.63
C LEU A 281 -14.21 7.06 1.70
N VAL A 282 -13.24 7.92 1.39
CA VAL A 282 -12.68 8.91 2.31
C VAL A 282 -13.77 9.83 2.85
N ALA A 283 -14.65 10.34 1.99
CA ALA A 283 -15.74 11.23 2.35
C ALA A 283 -16.68 10.59 3.38
N ASN A 284 -17.14 9.37 3.12
CA ASN A 284 -18.08 8.65 3.99
C ASN A 284 -17.44 8.18 5.30
N ALA A 285 -16.20 7.72 5.25
CA ALA A 285 -15.49 7.31 6.45
C ALA A 285 -15.13 8.48 7.37
N HIS A 286 -14.93 9.68 6.82
CA HIS A 286 -14.73 10.89 7.63
C HIS A 286 -15.95 11.22 8.49
N ILE A 287 -17.18 11.05 7.95
CA ILE A 287 -18.40 11.22 8.73
C ILE A 287 -18.46 10.20 9.86
N PHE A 288 -18.23 8.93 9.55
CA PHE A 288 -18.25 7.84 10.52
C PHE A 288 -17.25 8.10 11.66
N SER A 289 -16.02 8.49 11.30
CA SER A 289 -14.98 8.87 12.26
C SER A 289 -15.37 10.09 13.09
N TYR A 290 -16.01 11.08 12.48
CA TYR A 290 -16.51 12.26 13.20
C TYR A 290 -17.54 11.87 14.27
N LEU A 291 -18.47 10.97 13.96
CA LEU A 291 -19.49 10.51 14.92
C LEU A 291 -18.83 9.72 16.07
N LEU A 292 -17.84 8.87 15.80
CA LEU A 292 -17.08 8.21 16.85
C LEU A 292 -16.32 9.19 17.73
N SER A 293 -15.75 10.24 17.13
CA SER A 293 -15.00 11.28 17.86
C SER A 293 -15.90 12.16 18.69
N SER A 294 -17.12 12.48 18.22
CA SER A 294 -18.09 13.25 19.00
C SER A 294 -18.53 12.56 20.30
N GLU A 295 -18.50 11.23 20.31
CA GLU A 295 -18.78 10.38 21.48
C GLU A 295 -17.53 10.03 22.30
N GLN A 296 -16.39 10.64 21.94
CA GLN A 296 -15.09 10.44 22.59
C GLN A 296 -14.60 8.98 22.60
N ILE A 297 -15.01 8.18 21.60
CA ILE A 297 -14.60 6.77 21.50
C ILE A 297 -13.06 6.62 21.38
N PRO A 298 -12.37 7.41 20.51
CA PRO A 298 -10.90 7.34 20.44
C PRO A 298 -10.22 7.63 21.79
N GLN A 299 -10.71 8.64 22.54
CA GLN A 299 -10.17 9.01 23.84
C GLN A 299 -10.41 7.92 24.89
N LYS A 300 -11.62 7.35 24.94
CA LYS A 300 -11.96 6.23 25.84
C LYS A 300 -11.08 5.00 25.57
N LEU A 301 -10.83 4.69 24.30
CA LEU A 301 -9.92 3.62 23.90
C LEU A 301 -8.47 3.91 24.28
N ALA A 302 -8.03 5.17 24.11
CA ALA A 302 -6.70 5.57 24.56
C ALA A 302 -6.52 5.37 26.06
N ILE A 303 -7.50 5.83 26.87
CA ILE A 303 -7.48 5.63 28.34
C ILE A 303 -7.48 4.13 28.68
N LEU A 304 -8.30 3.31 28.02
CA LEU A 304 -8.33 1.87 28.23
C LEU A 304 -6.97 1.23 27.91
N MET A 305 -6.37 1.54 26.77
CA MET A 305 -5.09 0.98 26.36
C MET A 305 -3.95 1.42 27.30
N THR A 306 -3.92 2.71 27.69
CA THR A 306 -2.90 3.22 28.61
C THR A 306 -3.08 2.72 30.05
N SER A 307 -4.29 2.30 30.45
CA SER A 307 -4.51 1.64 31.73
C SER A 307 -4.00 0.21 31.76
N LEU A 308 -3.90 -0.47 30.59
CA LEU A 308 -3.34 -1.82 30.49
C LEU A 308 -1.80 -1.79 30.61
N THR A 309 -1.16 -0.80 30.05
CA THR A 309 0.30 -0.64 30.11
C THR A 309 0.74 0.80 29.80
N THR A 310 1.78 1.24 30.47
CA THR A 310 2.46 2.52 30.21
C THR A 310 3.69 2.35 29.29
N ASN A 311 3.99 1.12 28.86
CA ASN A 311 5.14 0.85 28.00
C ASN A 311 4.76 1.06 26.52
N PRO A 312 5.39 2.04 25.82
CA PRO A 312 5.07 2.31 24.40
C PRO A 312 5.25 1.10 23.48
N THR A 313 6.27 0.28 23.73
CA THR A 313 6.55 -0.92 22.93
C THR A 313 5.40 -1.93 23.04
N MET A 314 4.87 -2.13 24.28
CA MET A 314 3.74 -3.05 24.49
C MET A 314 2.45 -2.54 23.83
N ILE A 315 2.21 -1.22 23.86
CA ILE A 315 1.11 -0.58 23.14
C ILE A 315 1.24 -0.83 21.64
N MET A 316 2.43 -0.67 21.08
CA MET A 316 2.66 -0.93 19.64
C MET A 316 2.40 -2.40 19.27
N PHE A 317 2.74 -3.36 20.14
CA PHE A 317 2.38 -4.77 19.94
C PHE A 317 0.87 -5.01 19.98
N LEU A 318 0.16 -4.40 20.91
CA LEU A 318 -1.31 -4.52 20.99
C LEU A 318 -1.96 -3.93 19.72
N ILE A 319 -1.52 -2.77 19.28
CA ILE A 319 -1.99 -2.14 18.04
C ILE A 319 -1.66 -3.03 16.84
N MET A 320 -0.45 -3.61 16.78
CA MET A 320 -0.04 -4.52 15.71
C MET A 320 -1.02 -5.70 15.55
N ILE A 321 -1.42 -6.32 16.65
CA ILE A 321 -2.38 -7.44 16.63
C ILE A 321 -3.72 -6.99 16.06
N VAL A 322 -4.24 -5.84 16.50
CA VAL A 322 -5.51 -5.29 15.99
C VAL A 322 -5.41 -4.97 14.50
N LEU A 323 -4.29 -4.36 14.06
CA LEU A 323 -4.04 -4.03 12.66
C LEU A 323 -3.91 -5.28 11.78
N LEU A 324 -3.25 -6.33 12.27
CA LEU A 324 -3.15 -7.61 11.55
C LEU A 324 -4.53 -8.23 11.35
N ILE A 325 -5.34 -8.28 12.42
CA ILE A 325 -6.71 -8.82 12.34
C ILE A 325 -7.54 -7.97 11.37
N ALA A 326 -7.54 -6.64 11.52
CA ALA A 326 -8.28 -5.74 10.65
C ALA A 326 -7.85 -5.87 9.17
N GLY A 327 -6.53 -5.95 8.91
CA GLY A 327 -5.97 -6.07 7.57
C GLY A 327 -6.32 -7.39 6.86
N CYS A 328 -6.65 -8.46 7.60
CA CYS A 328 -7.13 -9.71 6.99
C CYS A 328 -8.53 -9.58 6.36
N PHE A 329 -9.36 -8.65 6.84
CA PHE A 329 -10.77 -8.53 6.44
C PHE A 329 -11.07 -7.23 5.68
N LEU A 330 -10.30 -6.16 5.95
CA LEU A 330 -10.54 -4.84 5.38
C LEU A 330 -9.51 -4.51 4.31
N ASP A 331 -9.97 -3.79 3.29
CA ASP A 331 -9.03 -3.13 2.39
C ASP A 331 -8.20 -2.07 3.13
N ASN A 332 -6.96 -1.84 2.67
CA ASN A 332 -6.04 -0.90 3.30
C ASN A 332 -6.60 0.51 3.45
N ALA A 333 -7.26 1.02 2.40
CA ALA A 333 -7.84 2.35 2.45
C ALA A 333 -8.89 2.45 3.56
N VAL A 334 -9.76 1.45 3.65
CA VAL A 334 -10.79 1.35 4.70
C VAL A 334 -10.16 1.27 6.09
N ALA A 335 -9.20 0.35 6.26
CA ALA A 335 -8.54 0.14 7.54
C ALA A 335 -7.81 1.41 8.03
N VAL A 336 -7.08 2.10 7.14
CA VAL A 336 -6.43 3.38 7.47
C VAL A 336 -7.44 4.41 7.92
N ILE A 337 -8.53 4.59 7.18
CA ILE A 337 -9.51 5.64 7.49
C ILE A 337 -10.24 5.37 8.80
N LEU A 338 -10.57 4.12 9.08
CA LEU A 338 -11.27 3.74 10.32
C LEU A 338 -10.36 3.74 11.55
N LEU A 339 -9.14 3.24 11.41
CA LEU A 339 -8.25 2.97 12.55
C LEU A 339 -7.33 4.16 12.90
N THR A 340 -7.00 5.02 11.92
CA THR A 340 -6.13 6.18 12.17
C THR A 340 -6.67 7.09 13.26
N PRO A 341 -7.92 7.59 13.22
CA PRO A 341 -8.44 8.49 14.25
C PRO A 341 -8.51 7.84 15.64
N ILE A 342 -8.63 6.51 15.68
CA ILE A 342 -8.66 5.75 16.92
C ILE A 342 -7.26 5.70 17.55
N PHE A 343 -6.27 5.29 16.77
CA PHE A 343 -4.93 5.02 17.30
C PHE A 343 -4.03 6.26 17.41
N VAL A 344 -4.27 7.31 16.63
CA VAL A 344 -3.47 8.55 16.72
C VAL A 344 -3.50 9.13 18.14
N ASN A 345 -4.67 9.14 18.80
CA ASN A 345 -4.77 9.63 20.19
C ASN A 345 -3.98 8.75 21.18
N VAL A 346 -3.97 7.43 21.00
CA VAL A 346 -3.16 6.51 21.82
C VAL A 346 -1.67 6.77 21.63
N VAL A 347 -1.25 6.90 20.38
CA VAL A 347 0.15 7.12 19.98
C VAL A 347 0.68 8.45 20.51
N GLN A 348 -0.13 9.51 20.42
CA GLN A 348 0.21 10.82 20.97
C GLN A 348 0.34 10.79 22.51
N ALA A 349 -0.59 10.11 23.20
CA ALA A 349 -0.52 9.96 24.66
C ALA A 349 0.74 9.19 25.11
N MET A 350 1.30 8.34 24.27
CA MET A 350 2.52 7.58 24.52
C MET A 350 3.79 8.23 23.98
N ASN A 351 3.71 9.48 23.49
CA ASN A 351 4.82 10.22 22.86
C ASN A 351 5.51 9.46 21.72
N ILE A 352 4.77 8.65 20.95
CA ILE A 352 5.27 7.96 19.76
C ILE A 352 5.17 8.92 18.56
N ASP A 353 6.21 8.99 17.71
CA ASP A 353 6.19 9.81 16.49
C ASP A 353 5.05 9.39 15.55
N ILE A 354 4.18 10.35 15.20
CA ILE A 354 2.98 10.09 14.37
C ILE A 354 3.35 9.64 12.96
N CYS A 355 4.44 10.17 12.39
CA CYS A 355 4.88 9.78 11.05
C CYS A 355 5.43 8.36 11.05
N TYR A 356 6.24 8.01 12.06
CA TYR A 356 6.71 6.64 12.25
C TYR A 356 5.53 5.65 12.42
N PHE A 357 4.58 6.01 13.28
CA PHE A 357 3.38 5.18 13.48
C PHE A 357 2.60 4.99 12.18
N GLY A 358 2.48 6.04 11.36
CA GLY A 358 1.82 5.93 10.05
C GLY A 358 2.50 4.95 9.10
N VAL A 359 3.83 4.98 9.03
CA VAL A 359 4.61 4.01 8.26
C VAL A 359 4.40 2.60 8.80
N PHE A 360 4.46 2.42 10.12
CA PHE A 360 4.21 1.16 10.79
C PHE A 360 2.79 0.62 10.52
N LEU A 361 1.77 1.46 10.66
CA LEU A 361 0.38 1.11 10.40
C LEU A 361 0.19 0.61 8.96
N VAL A 362 0.71 1.36 7.98
CA VAL A 362 0.64 0.97 6.56
C VAL A 362 1.41 -0.34 6.32
N PHE A 363 2.55 -0.54 6.98
CA PHE A 363 3.34 -1.78 6.90
C PHE A 363 2.55 -2.99 7.40
N VAL A 364 1.94 -2.88 8.57
CA VAL A 364 1.17 -4.00 9.15
C VAL A 364 -0.08 -4.30 8.32
N LEU A 365 -0.77 -3.27 7.82
CA LEU A 365 -1.90 -3.46 6.91
C LEU A 365 -1.49 -4.08 5.57
N ALA A 366 -0.27 -3.81 5.08
CA ALA A 366 0.26 -4.45 3.88
C ALA A 366 0.42 -5.97 4.07
N ILE A 367 0.75 -6.44 5.28
CA ILE A 367 0.75 -7.88 5.61
C ILE A 367 -0.66 -8.45 5.46
N GLY A 368 -1.68 -7.72 5.90
CA GLY A 368 -3.09 -8.10 5.75
C GLY A 368 -3.49 -8.37 4.29
N GLN A 369 -2.90 -7.64 3.32
CA GLN A 369 -3.21 -7.83 1.89
C GLN A 369 -2.80 -9.21 1.32
N VAL A 370 -1.97 -9.94 2.03
CA VAL A 370 -1.54 -11.31 1.66
C VAL A 370 -1.90 -12.33 2.73
N THR A 371 -2.64 -11.93 3.75
CA THR A 371 -3.04 -12.84 4.84
C THR A 371 -4.45 -13.38 4.57
N PRO A 372 -4.64 -14.73 4.53
CA PRO A 372 -5.96 -15.30 4.48
C PRO A 372 -6.84 -14.84 5.67
N PRO A 373 -8.19 -14.74 5.55
CA PRO A 373 -9.02 -15.34 4.50
C PRO A 373 -9.27 -14.45 3.28
N VAL A 374 -9.08 -13.12 3.37
CA VAL A 374 -9.39 -12.23 2.23
C VAL A 374 -8.12 -11.90 1.45
N GLY A 375 -7.31 -10.94 1.89
CA GLY A 375 -6.06 -10.54 1.25
C GLY A 375 -6.19 -10.14 -0.23
N LEU A 376 -6.42 -8.86 -0.55
CA LEU A 376 -6.66 -8.43 -1.93
C LEU A 376 -5.57 -8.84 -2.91
N CYS A 377 -4.30 -8.83 -2.49
CA CYS A 377 -3.21 -9.27 -3.35
C CYS A 377 -3.26 -10.78 -3.64
N LEU A 378 -3.82 -11.59 -2.70
CA LEU A 378 -4.05 -13.02 -2.95
C LEU A 378 -5.08 -13.21 -4.05
N PHE A 379 -6.21 -12.48 -4.00
CA PHE A 379 -7.25 -12.58 -5.03
C PHE A 379 -6.72 -12.17 -6.41
N VAL A 380 -5.99 -11.06 -6.50
CA VAL A 380 -5.38 -10.62 -7.75
C VAL A 380 -4.41 -11.68 -8.29
N ALA A 381 -3.58 -12.25 -7.43
CA ALA A 381 -2.61 -13.28 -7.84
C ALA A 381 -3.30 -14.61 -8.20
N CYS A 382 -4.39 -14.99 -7.51
CA CYS A 382 -5.21 -16.16 -7.85
C CYS A 382 -5.83 -16.01 -9.25
N ASP A 383 -6.35 -14.83 -9.58
CA ASP A 383 -6.96 -14.59 -10.90
C ASP A 383 -5.94 -14.66 -12.02
N ILE A 384 -4.74 -14.09 -11.83
CA ILE A 384 -3.67 -14.12 -12.82
C ILE A 384 -3.10 -15.54 -12.97
N GLY A 385 -2.80 -16.22 -11.85
CA GLY A 385 -2.19 -17.56 -11.82
C GLY A 385 -3.18 -18.70 -12.03
N LYS A 386 -4.49 -18.40 -12.10
CA LYS A 386 -5.57 -19.40 -12.18
C LYS A 386 -5.43 -20.49 -11.11
N VAL A 387 -5.16 -20.09 -9.89
CA VAL A 387 -4.93 -20.96 -8.71
C VAL A 387 -6.03 -20.72 -7.68
N SER A 388 -6.45 -21.77 -6.96
CA SER A 388 -7.43 -21.61 -5.88
C SER A 388 -6.84 -20.93 -4.65
N ILE A 389 -7.69 -20.22 -3.91
CA ILE A 389 -7.28 -19.48 -2.71
C ILE A 389 -6.68 -20.40 -1.64
N GLU A 390 -7.15 -21.64 -1.52
CA GLU A 390 -6.63 -22.60 -0.54
C GLU A 390 -5.19 -22.99 -0.83
N LYS A 391 -4.82 -23.15 -2.12
CA LYS A 391 -3.47 -23.52 -2.52
C LYS A 391 -2.49 -22.36 -2.31
N ILE A 392 -2.86 -21.15 -2.76
CA ILE A 392 -2.00 -19.98 -2.57
C ILE A 392 -1.84 -19.63 -1.07
N SER A 393 -2.90 -19.82 -0.27
CA SER A 393 -2.87 -19.55 1.17
C SER A 393 -1.82 -20.38 1.91
N ARG A 394 -1.58 -21.61 1.50
CA ARG A 394 -0.50 -22.44 2.08
C ARG A 394 0.88 -21.96 1.68
N GLU A 395 1.05 -21.57 0.42
CA GLU A 395 2.34 -21.11 -0.12
C GLU A 395 2.74 -19.72 0.41
N VAL A 396 1.76 -18.88 0.78
CA VAL A 396 2.04 -17.53 1.27
C VAL A 396 2.42 -17.48 2.75
N LEU A 397 2.10 -18.51 3.56
CA LEU A 397 2.36 -18.50 5.00
C LEU A 397 3.81 -18.20 5.40
N PRO A 398 4.84 -18.73 4.71
CA PRO A 398 6.23 -18.35 5.02
C PRO A 398 6.49 -16.86 4.84
N TYR A 399 5.89 -16.24 3.83
CA TYR A 399 6.01 -14.80 3.57
C TYR A 399 5.31 -14.00 4.67
N VAL A 400 4.08 -14.37 5.02
CA VAL A 400 3.34 -13.73 6.13
C VAL A 400 4.14 -13.83 7.43
N GLY A 401 4.69 -15.01 7.74
CA GLY A 401 5.56 -15.19 8.92
C GLY A 401 6.77 -14.28 8.91
N GLY A 402 7.50 -14.20 7.79
CA GLY A 402 8.65 -13.31 7.65
C GLY A 402 8.30 -11.83 7.76
N LEU A 403 7.16 -11.43 7.20
CA LEU A 403 6.66 -10.06 7.29
C LEU A 403 6.20 -9.69 8.70
N ILE A 404 5.59 -10.61 9.45
CA ILE A 404 5.26 -10.42 10.87
C ILE A 404 6.55 -10.24 11.68
N VAL A 405 7.58 -11.05 11.44
CA VAL A 405 8.89 -10.87 12.09
C VAL A 405 9.45 -9.48 11.76
N THR A 406 9.31 -9.01 10.52
CA THR A 406 9.73 -7.65 10.14
C THR A 406 8.93 -6.58 10.88
N ALA A 407 7.62 -6.75 11.06
CA ALA A 407 6.78 -5.84 11.86
C ALA A 407 7.23 -5.82 13.33
N ILE A 408 7.57 -6.97 13.91
CA ILE A 408 8.15 -7.06 15.27
C ILE A 408 9.48 -6.29 15.34
N LEU A 409 10.35 -6.44 14.34
CA LEU A 409 11.60 -5.68 14.28
C LEU A 409 11.36 -4.16 14.19
N LEU A 410 10.34 -3.71 13.47
CA LEU A 410 9.97 -2.29 13.44
C LEU A 410 9.52 -1.79 14.82
N VAL A 411 8.77 -2.58 15.58
CA VAL A 411 8.37 -2.22 16.96
C VAL A 411 9.58 -2.13 17.89
N LEU A 412 10.52 -3.08 17.81
CA LEU A 412 11.68 -3.16 18.68
C LEU A 412 12.77 -2.14 18.29
N PHE A 413 12.88 -1.82 17.00
CA PHE A 413 13.89 -0.94 16.42
C PHE A 413 13.22 0.17 15.58
N PRO A 414 12.59 1.17 16.21
CA PRO A 414 11.92 2.27 15.49
C PRO A 414 12.85 3.01 14.53
N GLN A 415 14.17 2.94 14.78
CA GLN A 415 15.22 3.56 13.96
C GLN A 415 15.14 3.12 12.50
N ILE A 416 14.65 1.92 12.20
CA ILE A 416 14.48 1.44 10.81
C ILE A 416 13.56 2.36 10.00
N GLY A 417 12.52 2.92 10.63
CA GLY A 417 11.60 3.87 10.00
C GLY A 417 11.92 5.35 10.25
N THR A 418 12.73 5.66 11.30
CA THR A 418 13.01 7.05 11.69
C THR A 418 14.42 7.51 11.32
N TRP A 419 15.35 6.60 11.04
CA TRP A 419 16.73 6.91 10.68
C TRP A 419 16.83 7.83 9.45
N LEU A 420 16.20 7.47 8.37
CA LEU A 420 16.30 8.24 7.13
C LEU A 420 15.62 9.63 7.25
N PRO A 421 14.42 9.77 7.84
CA PRO A 421 13.84 11.07 8.17
C PRO A 421 14.75 11.95 9.05
N SER A 422 15.47 11.39 10.02
CA SER A 422 16.35 12.15 10.91
C SER A 422 17.58 12.76 10.21
N LEU A 423 17.98 12.21 9.07
CA LEU A 423 19.05 12.76 8.22
C LEU A 423 18.59 13.93 7.35
N THR A 424 17.29 14.12 7.20
CA THR A 424 16.71 15.18 6.38
C THR A 424 16.32 16.38 7.26
N LYS A 425 16.42 17.61 6.70
CA LYS A 425 16.01 18.84 7.41
C LYS A 425 14.48 18.99 7.55
N MET A 426 13.72 17.91 7.34
CA MET A 426 12.26 17.88 7.53
C MET A 426 11.89 17.53 8.98
N ALA A 427 12.58 18.14 9.94
CA ALA A 427 12.28 17.99 11.36
C ALA A 427 10.97 18.71 11.72
#